data_5f49806933c3bc6001bb67dc7b78f992
#
_entry.id   5f49806933c3bc6001bb67dc7b78f992
#
_cell.length_a   1.000
_cell.length_b   1.000
_cell.length_c   1.000
_cell.angle_alpha   90.00
_cell.angle_beta   90.00
_cell.angle_gamma   90.00
#
_symmetry.space_group_name_H-M   'P 1'
#
loop_
_entity.id
_entity.type
_entity.pdbx_description
1 polymer ?
#
loop_
_entity_poly.entity_id
_entity_poly.type
_entity_poly.pdbx_seq_one_letter_code
_entity_poly.pdbx_strand_id
1 'polypeptide(L)'
;MLSAFVALAVAAAAPQAHGGQAASASYADCLLDHLQPGLSDHAVQLVQQACASKYPESFVASVELERRMSAQRRADFDAERAAIERSANAAASAAQAAADAAAKGARAR
;
A
#
# COMPACT_ATOMS: atom_id res chain seq x y z
N MET A 1 19.92 51.33 9.55
CA MET A 1 20.13 49.89 9.61
C MET A 1 18.79 49.26 9.89
N LEU A 2 18.11 48.78 8.83
CA LEU A 2 16.81 48.08 8.94
C LEU A 2 17.07 46.58 8.91
N SER A 3 16.93 45.92 10.04
CA SER A 3 16.95 44.45 10.14
C SER A 3 15.57 43.91 9.78
N ALA A 4 15.47 43.39 8.62
CA ALA A 4 14.26 42.65 8.21
C ALA A 4 14.26 41.25 8.85
N PHE A 5 13.44 41.05 9.84
CA PHE A 5 13.14 39.71 10.35
C PHE A 5 12.20 38.99 9.38
N VAL A 6 12.74 38.06 8.64
CA VAL A 6 11.94 37.11 7.87
C VAL A 6 11.43 36.06 8.89
N ALA A 7 10.20 36.19 9.29
CA ALA A 7 9.52 35.16 10.05
C ALA A 7 9.19 34.00 9.11
N LEU A 8 9.96 32.93 9.19
CA LEU A 8 9.59 31.65 8.56
C LEU A 8 8.43 31.08 9.37
N ALA A 9 7.23 31.22 8.86
CA ALA A 9 6.08 30.48 9.37
C ALA A 9 6.23 29.03 8.91
N VAL A 10 6.78 28.20 9.78
CA VAL A 10 6.68 26.76 9.63
C VAL A 10 5.23 26.39 9.90
N ALA A 11 4.47 26.22 8.84
CA ALA A 11 3.15 25.59 8.93
C ALA A 11 3.39 24.16 9.39
N ALA A 12 3.23 23.92 10.68
CA ALA A 12 3.14 22.58 11.22
C ALA A 12 1.90 21.94 10.58
N ALA A 13 2.12 21.11 9.55
CA ALA A 13 1.06 20.26 9.04
C ALA A 13 0.62 19.37 10.21
N ALA A 14 -0.55 19.64 10.77
CA ALA A 14 -1.16 18.78 11.76
C ALA A 14 -1.26 17.39 11.15
N PRO A 15 -0.84 16.31 11.82
CA PRO A 15 -1.03 14.97 11.32
C PRO A 15 -2.51 14.77 11.10
N GLN A 16 -2.91 14.63 9.84
CA GLN A 16 -4.27 14.26 9.52
C GLN A 16 -4.47 12.86 10.06
N ALA A 17 -5.17 12.77 11.18
CA ALA A 17 -5.63 11.49 11.67
C ALA A 17 -6.50 10.89 10.56
N HIS A 18 -5.99 9.87 9.88
CA HIS A 18 -6.81 9.05 9.03
C HIS A 18 -7.86 8.41 9.93
N GLY A 19 -9.12 8.85 9.83
CA GLY A 19 -10.19 8.46 10.74
C GLY A 19 -10.34 6.95 10.92
N GLY A 20 -9.94 6.14 9.90
CA GLY A 20 -9.91 4.69 9.97
C GLY A 20 -8.84 4.14 10.92
N GLN A 21 -7.66 4.76 11.02
CA GLN A 21 -6.60 4.35 11.95
C GLN A 21 -6.95 4.67 13.40
N ALA A 22 -7.47 5.87 13.65
CA ALA A 22 -7.91 6.25 14.99
C ALA A 22 -9.10 5.40 15.47
N ALA A 23 -10.06 5.10 14.60
CA ALA A 23 -11.23 4.28 14.93
C ALA A 23 -10.86 2.82 15.22
N SER A 24 -9.79 2.29 14.61
CA SER A 24 -9.33 0.91 14.83
C SER A 24 -8.36 0.74 16.00
N ALA A 25 -7.90 1.84 16.63
CA ALA A 25 -6.84 1.81 17.63
C ALA A 25 -7.17 0.95 18.86
N SER A 26 -8.40 0.99 19.39
CA SER A 26 -8.80 0.24 20.58
C SER A 26 -8.72 -1.28 20.36
N TYR A 27 -9.16 -1.76 19.22
CA TYR A 27 -9.05 -3.17 18.85
C TYR A 27 -7.58 -3.58 18.65
N ALA A 28 -6.81 -2.77 17.95
CA ALA A 28 -5.39 -3.02 17.72
C ALA A 28 -4.59 -3.03 19.03
N ASP A 29 -4.84 -2.10 19.92
CA ASP A 29 -4.19 -2.04 21.23
C ASP A 29 -4.55 -3.26 22.08
N CYS A 30 -5.80 -3.70 22.06
CA CYS A 30 -6.22 -4.93 22.72
C CYS A 30 -5.46 -6.15 22.19
N LEU A 31 -5.28 -6.27 20.89
CA LEU A 31 -4.49 -7.34 20.27
C LEU A 31 -3.03 -7.28 20.72
N LEU A 32 -2.41 -6.11 20.67
CA LEU A 32 -1.01 -5.92 21.04
C LEU A 32 -0.77 -6.23 22.52
N ASP A 33 -1.72 -5.94 23.40
CA ASP A 33 -1.61 -6.19 24.82
C ASP A 33 -1.71 -7.69 25.17
N HIS A 34 -2.39 -8.47 24.35
CA HIS A 34 -2.69 -9.89 24.63
C HIS A 34 -1.99 -10.89 23.72
N LEU A 35 -1.50 -10.47 22.55
CA LEU A 35 -0.75 -11.34 21.66
C LEU A 35 0.70 -11.43 22.13
N GLN A 36 1.20 -12.66 22.26
CA GLN A 36 2.56 -12.97 22.66
C GLN A 36 3.20 -13.96 21.68
N PRO A 37 4.54 -13.92 21.51
CA PRO A 37 5.23 -14.94 20.73
C PRO A 37 4.97 -16.34 21.31
N GLY A 38 4.77 -17.31 20.43
CA GLY A 38 4.56 -18.70 20.83
C GLY A 38 3.11 -19.11 21.13
N LEU A 39 2.15 -18.21 20.97
CA LEU A 39 0.73 -18.58 21.04
C LEU A 39 0.35 -19.47 19.85
N SER A 40 -0.49 -20.48 20.12
CA SER A 40 -1.08 -21.29 19.07
C SER A 40 -2.06 -20.47 18.22
N ASP A 41 -2.33 -20.92 16.99
CA ASP A 41 -3.31 -20.26 16.12
C ASP A 41 -4.69 -20.17 16.77
N HIS A 42 -5.08 -21.22 17.49
CA HIS A 42 -6.34 -21.24 18.23
C HIS A 42 -6.37 -20.17 19.34
N ALA A 43 -5.29 -20.01 20.10
CA ALA A 43 -5.19 -18.99 21.13
C ALA A 43 -5.23 -17.57 20.53
N VAL A 44 -4.58 -17.35 19.39
CA VAL A 44 -4.65 -16.08 18.63
C VAL A 44 -6.09 -15.78 18.21
N GLN A 45 -6.81 -16.76 17.69
CA GLN A 45 -8.23 -16.60 17.32
C GLN A 45 -9.11 -16.22 18.51
N LEU A 46 -8.88 -16.84 19.65
CA LEU A 46 -9.62 -16.53 20.89
C LEU A 46 -9.36 -15.07 21.34
N VAL A 47 -8.12 -14.62 21.28
CA VAL A 47 -7.76 -13.24 21.58
C VAL A 47 -8.45 -12.27 20.62
N GLN A 48 -8.44 -12.57 19.32
CA GLN A 48 -9.11 -11.76 18.31
C GLN A 48 -10.61 -11.67 18.57
N GLN A 49 -11.26 -12.78 18.89
CA GLN A 49 -12.70 -12.81 19.20
C GLN A 49 -13.01 -12.02 20.47
N ALA A 50 -12.20 -12.16 21.50
CA ALA A 50 -12.38 -11.43 22.76
C ALA A 50 -12.21 -9.91 22.55
N CYS A 51 -11.18 -9.50 21.83
CA CYS A 51 -10.95 -8.09 21.50
C CYS A 51 -12.04 -7.51 20.60
N ALA A 52 -12.54 -8.27 19.63
CA ALA A 52 -13.65 -7.86 18.76
C ALA A 52 -14.96 -7.69 19.56
N SER A 53 -15.22 -8.58 20.52
CA SER A 53 -16.39 -8.50 21.40
C SER A 53 -16.33 -7.31 22.36
N LYS A 54 -15.12 -6.97 22.82
CA LYS A 54 -14.91 -5.84 23.72
C LYS A 54 -14.98 -4.49 23.00
N TYR A 55 -14.53 -4.45 21.76
CA TYR A 55 -14.47 -3.23 20.94
C TYR A 55 -15.12 -3.46 19.56
N PRO A 56 -16.44 -3.69 19.49
CA PRO A 56 -17.08 -4.09 18.23
C PRO A 56 -17.01 -3.03 17.13
N GLU A 57 -17.14 -1.76 17.48
CA GLU A 57 -17.06 -0.66 16.50
C GLU A 57 -15.62 -0.49 15.97
N SER A 58 -14.63 -0.59 16.86
CA SER A 58 -13.23 -0.55 16.49
C SER A 58 -12.82 -1.75 15.63
N PHE A 59 -13.36 -2.92 15.92
CA PHE A 59 -13.16 -4.12 15.10
C PHE A 59 -13.69 -3.91 13.67
N VAL A 60 -14.90 -3.40 13.51
CA VAL A 60 -15.49 -3.10 12.20
C VAL A 60 -14.64 -2.08 11.45
N ALA A 61 -14.17 -1.03 12.11
CA ALA A 61 -13.27 -0.04 11.53
C ALA A 61 -11.94 -0.66 11.09
N SER A 62 -11.40 -1.62 11.86
CA SER A 62 -10.19 -2.36 11.53
C SER A 62 -10.37 -3.22 10.27
N VAL A 63 -11.47 -3.92 10.16
CA VAL A 63 -11.82 -4.72 8.97
C VAL A 63 -11.95 -3.83 7.73
N GLU A 64 -12.61 -2.70 7.86
CA GLU A 64 -12.77 -1.73 6.76
C GLU A 64 -11.41 -1.15 6.32
N LEU A 65 -10.55 -0.80 7.27
CA LEU A 65 -9.20 -0.34 6.99
C LEU A 65 -8.40 -1.41 6.24
N GLU A 66 -8.43 -2.64 6.70
CA GLU A 66 -7.76 -3.78 6.04
C GLU A 66 -8.25 -3.95 4.61
N ARG A 67 -9.55 -3.86 4.39
CA ARG A 67 -10.16 -3.97 3.06
C ARG A 67 -9.64 -2.87 2.13
N ARG A 68 -9.54 -1.63 2.61
CA ARG A 68 -9.00 -0.51 1.83
C ARG A 68 -7.52 -0.70 1.51
N MET A 69 -6.74 -1.13 2.48
CA MET A 69 -5.31 -1.40 2.28
C MET A 69 -5.08 -2.55 1.30
N SER A 70 -5.88 -3.60 1.37
CA SER A 70 -5.81 -4.72 0.44
C SER A 70 -6.19 -4.29 -0.98
N ALA A 71 -7.22 -3.46 -1.15
CA ALA A 71 -7.60 -2.90 -2.44
C ALA A 71 -6.49 -2.02 -3.03
N GLN A 72 -5.84 -1.21 -2.19
CA GLN A 72 -4.72 -0.37 -2.61
C GLN A 72 -3.52 -1.22 -3.05
N ARG A 73 -3.15 -2.23 -2.29
CA ARG A 73 -2.06 -3.16 -2.67
C ARG A 73 -2.36 -3.87 -3.98
N ARG A 74 -3.60 -4.27 -4.20
CA ARG A 74 -4.02 -4.90 -5.46
C ARG A 74 -3.92 -3.92 -6.63
N ALA A 75 -4.37 -2.69 -6.46
CA ALA A 75 -4.26 -1.65 -7.49
C ALA A 75 -2.81 -1.35 -7.83
N ASP A 76 -1.92 -1.26 -6.85
CA ASP A 76 -0.49 -1.04 -7.04
C ASP A 76 0.16 -2.22 -7.78
N PHE A 77 -0.19 -3.44 -7.41
CA PHE A 77 0.29 -4.66 -8.08
C PHE A 77 -0.17 -4.71 -9.54
N ASP A 78 -1.44 -4.41 -9.81
CA ASP A 78 -1.99 -4.41 -11.17
C ASP A 78 -1.34 -3.32 -12.03
N ALA A 79 -1.06 -2.14 -11.46
CA ALA A 79 -0.38 -1.05 -12.15
C ALA A 79 1.06 -1.43 -12.51
N GLU A 80 1.79 -2.06 -11.59
CA GLU A 80 3.15 -2.55 -11.82
C GLU A 80 3.18 -3.62 -12.90
N ARG A 81 2.27 -4.58 -12.83
CA ARG A 81 2.13 -5.63 -13.84
C ARG A 81 1.82 -5.07 -15.22
N ALA A 82 0.91 -4.10 -15.32
CA ALA A 82 0.60 -3.42 -16.57
C ALA A 82 1.80 -2.68 -17.14
N ALA A 83 2.63 -2.05 -16.30
CA ALA A 83 3.87 -1.40 -16.71
C ALA A 83 4.88 -2.40 -17.27
N ILE A 84 5.03 -3.56 -16.64
CA ILE A 84 5.91 -4.65 -17.11
C ILE A 84 5.43 -5.16 -18.47
N GLU A 85 4.14 -5.38 -18.64
CA GLU A 85 3.55 -5.84 -19.91
C GLU A 85 3.78 -4.82 -21.03
N ARG A 86 3.59 -3.53 -20.78
CA ARG A 86 3.87 -2.47 -21.77
C ARG A 86 5.35 -2.46 -22.16
N SER A 87 6.23 -2.61 -21.20
CA SER A 87 7.67 -2.65 -21.42
C SER A 87 8.08 -3.88 -22.27
N ALA A 88 7.53 -5.04 -21.97
CA ALA A 88 7.75 -6.27 -22.73
C ALA A 88 7.22 -6.16 -24.17
N ASN A 89 6.04 -5.59 -24.35
CA ASN A 89 5.45 -5.39 -25.68
C ASN A 89 6.25 -4.39 -26.50
N ALA A 90 6.77 -3.32 -25.90
CA ALA A 90 7.63 -2.35 -26.56
C ALA A 90 8.95 -3.00 -27.02
N ALA A 91 9.55 -3.84 -26.17
CA ALA A 91 10.77 -4.58 -26.51
C ALA A 91 10.54 -5.58 -27.63
N ALA A 92 9.42 -6.29 -27.62
CA ALA A 92 9.05 -7.23 -28.68
C ALA A 92 8.81 -6.51 -30.03
N SER A 93 8.14 -5.37 -30.01
CA SER A 93 7.92 -4.54 -31.21
C SER A 93 9.24 -4.01 -31.78
N ALA A 94 10.15 -3.56 -30.92
CA ALA A 94 11.47 -3.10 -31.35
C ALA A 94 12.31 -4.23 -31.95
N ALA A 95 12.28 -5.43 -31.36
CA ALA A 95 12.95 -6.62 -31.90
C ALA A 95 12.39 -7.03 -33.25
N GLN A 96 11.08 -7.00 -33.43
CA GLN A 96 10.44 -7.28 -34.70
C GLN A 96 10.82 -6.26 -35.78
N ALA A 97 10.82 -4.97 -35.45
CA ALA A 97 11.25 -3.93 -36.38
C ALA A 97 12.71 -4.09 -36.79
N ALA A 98 13.59 -4.47 -35.89
CA ALA A 98 15.00 -4.74 -36.19
C ALA A 98 15.15 -5.97 -37.10
N ALA A 99 14.41 -7.03 -36.87
CA ALA A 99 14.39 -8.22 -37.71
C ALA A 99 13.89 -7.93 -39.13
N ASP A 100 12.83 -7.13 -39.25
CA ASP A 100 12.29 -6.72 -40.55
C ASP A 100 13.27 -5.84 -41.34
N ALA A 101 13.97 -4.93 -40.64
CA ALA A 101 15.01 -4.08 -41.26
C ALA A 101 16.20 -4.93 -41.76
N ALA A 102 16.62 -5.92 -40.97
CA ALA A 102 17.69 -6.84 -41.36
C ALA A 102 17.29 -7.69 -42.56
N ALA A 103 16.05 -8.16 -42.62
CA ALA A 103 15.51 -8.94 -43.76
C ALA A 103 15.46 -8.08 -45.04
N LYS A 104 15.06 -6.82 -44.96
CA LYS A 104 15.10 -5.87 -46.10
C LYS A 104 16.51 -5.61 -46.57
N GLY A 105 17.48 -5.42 -45.67
CA GLY A 105 18.87 -5.24 -46.00
C GLY A 105 19.46 -6.46 -46.71
N ALA A 106 19.13 -7.66 -46.29
CA ALA A 106 19.58 -8.88 -46.91
C ALA A 106 19.00 -9.09 -48.32
N ARG A 107 17.74 -8.67 -48.58
CA ARG A 107 17.12 -8.76 -49.90
C ARG A 107 17.65 -7.74 -50.89
N ALA A 108 18.17 -6.63 -50.40
CA ALA A 108 18.69 -5.54 -51.25
C ALA A 108 20.12 -5.80 -51.73
N ARG A 109 20.81 -6.81 -51.26
CA ARG A 109 22.16 -7.21 -51.64
C ARG A 109 22.21 -8.22 -52.76
#